data_d90b0744a77495cad5fe01bb97c35ec2
#
_entry.id   d90b0744a77495cad5fe01bb97c35ec2
#
_cell.length_a   1.000
_cell.length_b   1.000
_cell.length_c   1.000
_cell.angle_alpha   90.00
_cell.angle_beta   90.00
_cell.angle_gamma   90.00
#
_symmetry.space_group_name_H-M   'P 1'
#
loop_
_entity.id
_entity.type
_entity.pdbx_description
1 polymer ?
#
loop_
_entity_poly.entity_id
_entity_poly.type
_entity_poly.pdbx_seq_one_letter_code
_entity_poly.pdbx_strand_id
1 'polypeptide(L)'
;VQRMEHQGFADMHYMYEHTAKRLDPRLLVPGTQSIVSLALNYAPANTLPDGELQIARYALGKDYHDIMKRLMHQLAANLGLSEYRCFVDTAPVLEQYWAQRAGLGWIGRNQQLIIPKAGSMFFLGEIFLPMELDYDEPMSSHCGTCHRCVDVCPTHALYTADGQVTMDAGRCLSYQTIENRNEISPEAQAAMASCFY
;
A
#
# COMPACT_ATOMS: atom_id res chain seq x y z
N VAL A 1 -0.27 13.85 8.86
CA VAL A 1 -0.77 13.98 10.23
C VAL A 1 -2.29 14.15 10.20
N GLN A 2 -2.86 15.21 9.61
CA GLN A 2 -4.33 15.45 9.58
C GLN A 2 -5.13 14.24 9.05
N ARG A 3 -4.60 13.50 8.05
CA ARG A 3 -5.28 12.32 7.50
C ARG A 3 -5.28 11.15 8.47
N MET A 4 -4.29 11.05 9.36
CA MET A 4 -4.23 10.02 10.40
C MET A 4 -5.19 10.30 11.56
N GLU A 5 -5.51 11.57 11.83
CA GLU A 5 -6.42 11.97 12.91
C GLU A 5 -7.90 11.76 12.57
N HIS A 6 -8.25 11.68 11.28
CA HIS A 6 -9.64 11.56 10.80
C HIS A 6 -9.98 10.19 10.18
N GLN A 7 -9.01 9.29 10.00
CA GLN A 7 -9.27 7.95 9.51
C GLN A 7 -9.39 7.00 10.70
N GLY A 8 -10.56 6.37 10.84
CA GLY A 8 -10.73 5.26 11.76
C GLY A 8 -9.90 4.07 11.27
N PHE A 9 -8.79 3.77 11.96
CA PHE A 9 -7.97 2.58 11.68
C PHE A 9 -8.48 1.32 12.38
N ALA A 10 -9.72 1.35 12.91
CA ALA A 10 -10.28 0.27 13.71
C ALA A 10 -9.28 -0.18 14.81
N ASP A 11 -9.05 -1.47 14.97
CA ASP A 11 -8.14 -2.00 16.01
C ASP A 11 -6.66 -2.03 15.57
N MET A 12 -6.31 -1.44 14.43
CA MET A 12 -4.91 -1.38 13.95
C MET A 12 -4.09 -0.32 14.71
N HIS A 13 -3.90 -0.53 16.02
CA HIS A 13 -3.18 0.41 16.89
C HIS A 13 -1.75 0.66 16.43
N TYR A 14 -1.12 -0.31 15.77
CA TYR A 14 0.23 -0.20 15.21
C TYR A 14 0.35 0.93 14.17
N MET A 15 -0.77 1.37 13.58
CA MET A 15 -0.77 2.51 12.63
C MET A 15 -0.40 3.83 13.31
N TYR A 16 -0.66 3.95 14.61
CA TYR A 16 -0.31 5.11 15.43
C TYR A 16 1.08 4.97 16.07
N GLU A 17 1.55 3.73 16.21
CA GLU A 17 2.86 3.46 16.75
C GLU A 17 3.94 3.94 15.79
N HIS A 18 5.06 4.37 16.35
CA HIS A 18 6.21 4.84 15.56
C HIS A 18 5.90 5.99 14.58
N THR A 19 4.86 6.79 14.83
CA THR A 19 4.48 7.92 13.96
C THR A 19 5.67 8.82 13.62
N ALA A 20 6.54 9.14 14.60
CA ALA A 20 7.73 9.94 14.34
C ALA A 20 8.66 9.31 13.28
N LYS A 21 8.88 8.00 13.31
CA LYS A 21 9.70 7.28 12.32
C LYS A 21 9.02 7.22 10.94
N ARG A 22 7.68 7.14 10.92
CA ARG A 22 6.91 7.17 9.66
C ARG A 22 7.01 8.54 8.98
N LEU A 23 7.05 9.62 9.77
CA LEU A 23 7.13 10.99 9.27
C LEU A 23 8.57 11.43 8.97
N ASP A 24 9.56 10.90 9.67
CA ASP A 24 10.97 11.17 9.41
C ASP A 24 11.76 9.86 9.28
N PRO A 25 12.06 9.43 8.06
CA PRO A 25 12.80 8.20 7.78
C PRO A 25 14.19 8.17 8.40
N ARG A 26 14.79 9.33 8.72
CA ARG A 26 16.09 9.43 9.37
C ARG A 26 16.06 8.94 10.81
N LEU A 27 14.90 8.90 11.45
CA LEU A 27 14.70 8.29 12.77
C LEU A 27 14.63 6.77 12.69
N LEU A 28 14.33 6.20 11.51
CA LEU A 28 14.35 4.76 11.25
C LEU A 28 15.75 4.31 10.83
N VAL A 29 16.38 5.05 9.92
CA VAL A 29 17.75 4.81 9.44
C VAL A 29 18.53 6.12 9.50
N PRO A 30 19.31 6.32 10.55
CA PRO A 30 20.15 7.52 10.68
C PRO A 30 21.09 7.68 9.47
N GLY A 31 21.23 8.90 9.00
CA GLY A 31 22.06 9.21 7.83
C GLY A 31 21.36 9.04 6.47
N THR A 32 20.08 8.63 6.44
CA THR A 32 19.32 8.58 5.17
C THR A 32 19.26 9.95 4.50
N GLN A 33 19.66 10.01 3.24
CA GLN A 33 19.59 11.18 2.38
C GLN A 33 18.62 10.97 1.21
N SER A 34 18.51 9.74 0.70
CA SER A 34 17.59 9.40 -0.39
C SER A 34 16.82 8.13 -0.12
N ILE A 35 15.64 8.03 -0.70
CA ILE A 35 14.78 6.84 -0.69
C ILE A 35 14.45 6.50 -2.13
N VAL A 36 14.79 5.29 -2.55
CA VAL A 36 14.40 4.74 -3.86
C VAL A 36 13.18 3.85 -3.64
N SER A 37 12.03 4.25 -4.22
CA SER A 37 10.81 3.45 -4.18
C SER A 37 10.73 2.54 -5.40
N LEU A 38 10.38 1.28 -5.17
CA LEU A 38 10.28 0.23 -6.16
C LEU A 38 8.87 -0.36 -6.17
N ALA A 39 8.40 -0.74 -7.35
CA ALA A 39 7.11 -1.39 -7.51
C ALA A 39 7.26 -2.69 -8.32
N LEU A 40 6.78 -3.80 -7.75
CA LEU A 40 6.77 -5.11 -8.41
C LEU A 40 5.31 -5.50 -8.71
N ASN A 41 4.98 -5.65 -9.99
CA ASN A 41 3.63 -6.05 -10.40
C ASN A 41 3.35 -7.49 -9.99
N TYR A 42 2.19 -7.71 -9.36
CA TYR A 42 1.70 -9.05 -8.98
C TYR A 42 0.41 -9.46 -9.72
N ALA A 43 -0.02 -8.68 -10.70
CA ALA A 43 -1.21 -9.05 -11.46
C ALA A 43 -1.01 -10.43 -12.10
N PRO A 44 -1.84 -11.45 -11.77
CA PRO A 44 -1.66 -12.78 -12.31
C PRO A 44 -2.05 -12.82 -13.80
N ALA A 45 -1.38 -13.67 -14.55
CA ALA A 45 -1.73 -13.92 -15.96
C ALA A 45 -3.10 -14.60 -16.10
N ASN A 46 -3.47 -15.43 -15.11
CA ASN A 46 -4.75 -16.13 -15.06
C ASN A 46 -5.52 -15.74 -13.81
N THR A 47 -6.83 -15.66 -13.92
CA THR A 47 -7.75 -15.49 -12.78
C THR A 47 -8.26 -16.85 -12.32
N LEU A 48 -8.68 -16.94 -11.05
CA LEU A 48 -9.41 -18.12 -10.56
C LEU A 48 -10.74 -18.20 -11.32
N PRO A 49 -11.25 -19.44 -11.57
CA PRO A 49 -12.51 -19.64 -12.24
C PRO A 49 -13.69 -18.93 -11.52
N ASP A 50 -14.67 -18.47 -12.29
CA ASP A 50 -15.89 -17.92 -11.73
C ASP A 50 -16.65 -18.99 -10.93
N GLY A 51 -17.18 -18.61 -9.78
CA GLY A 51 -17.91 -19.49 -8.87
C GLY A 51 -17.03 -20.24 -7.85
N GLU A 52 -15.72 -20.17 -7.95
CA GLU A 52 -14.80 -20.64 -6.94
C GLU A 52 -14.49 -19.53 -5.91
N LEU A 53 -13.91 -19.95 -4.77
CA LEU A 53 -13.44 -19.00 -3.76
C LEU A 53 -12.36 -18.10 -4.35
N GLN A 54 -12.62 -16.80 -4.37
CA GLN A 54 -11.69 -15.79 -4.89
C GLN A 54 -10.76 -15.34 -3.76
N ILE A 55 -9.50 -15.75 -3.84
CA ILE A 55 -8.44 -15.29 -2.91
C ILE A 55 -7.80 -14.03 -3.48
N ALA A 56 -7.44 -13.11 -2.60
CA ALA A 56 -6.73 -11.88 -2.99
C ALA A 56 -5.49 -12.21 -3.82
N ARG A 57 -5.35 -11.54 -4.95
CA ARG A 57 -4.34 -11.87 -5.97
C ARG A 57 -2.91 -11.78 -5.46
N TYR A 58 -2.64 -10.89 -4.51
CA TYR A 58 -1.31 -10.78 -3.92
C TYR A 58 -0.87 -12.04 -3.16
N ALA A 59 -1.83 -12.84 -2.68
CA ALA A 59 -1.59 -14.06 -1.89
C ALA A 59 -1.44 -15.32 -2.75
N LEU A 60 -1.65 -15.26 -4.06
CA LEU A 60 -1.59 -16.43 -4.95
C LEU A 60 -0.16 -16.90 -5.28
N GLY A 61 0.85 -16.14 -4.88
CA GLY A 61 2.26 -16.42 -5.20
C GLY A 61 3.07 -16.91 -4.01
N LYS A 62 4.38 -16.89 -4.20
CA LYS A 62 5.35 -17.03 -3.11
C LYS A 62 5.34 -15.77 -2.27
N ASP A 63 5.86 -15.87 -1.03
CA ASP A 63 6.00 -14.72 -0.15
C ASP A 63 6.74 -13.56 -0.85
N TYR A 64 6.03 -12.47 -1.03
CA TYR A 64 6.55 -11.31 -1.75
C TYR A 64 7.63 -10.56 -0.96
N HIS A 65 7.63 -10.67 0.37
CA HIS A 65 8.69 -10.06 1.20
C HIS A 65 10.05 -10.63 0.84
N ASP A 66 10.16 -11.94 0.67
CA ASP A 66 11.41 -12.60 0.29
C ASP A 66 11.80 -12.28 -1.15
N ILE A 67 10.81 -12.27 -2.05
CA ILE A 67 11.04 -11.95 -3.48
C ILE A 67 11.55 -10.51 -3.60
N MET A 68 10.84 -9.54 -3.01
CA MET A 68 11.19 -8.14 -3.07
C MET A 68 12.57 -7.88 -2.45
N LYS A 69 12.81 -8.36 -1.23
CA LYS A 69 14.12 -8.19 -0.57
C LYS A 69 15.25 -8.74 -1.41
N ARG A 70 15.10 -9.96 -1.97
CA ARG A 70 16.10 -10.56 -2.84
C ARG A 70 16.37 -9.70 -4.08
N LEU A 71 15.32 -9.21 -4.75
CA LEU A 71 15.47 -8.35 -5.94
C LEU A 71 16.11 -7.01 -5.60
N MET A 72 15.76 -6.41 -4.47
CA MET A 72 16.35 -5.15 -4.01
C MET A 72 17.84 -5.31 -3.67
N HIS A 73 18.23 -6.42 -3.02
CA HIS A 73 19.65 -6.71 -2.76
C HIS A 73 20.40 -6.98 -4.06
N GLN A 74 19.83 -7.67 -5.05
CA GLN A 74 20.43 -7.85 -6.37
C GLN A 74 20.63 -6.52 -7.09
N LEU A 75 19.62 -5.63 -7.04
CA LEU A 75 19.71 -4.29 -7.61
C LEU A 75 20.83 -3.49 -6.95
N ALA A 76 20.88 -3.47 -5.61
CA ALA A 76 21.92 -2.78 -4.86
C ALA A 76 23.32 -3.31 -5.20
N ALA A 77 23.50 -4.63 -5.31
CA ALA A 77 24.76 -5.24 -5.70
C ALA A 77 25.16 -4.86 -7.14
N ASN A 78 24.23 -4.86 -8.09
CA ASN A 78 24.48 -4.48 -9.47
C ASN A 78 24.88 -3.01 -9.62
N LEU A 79 24.38 -2.14 -8.71
CA LEU A 79 24.72 -0.72 -8.64
C LEU A 79 25.97 -0.44 -7.81
N GLY A 80 26.60 -1.47 -7.22
CA GLY A 80 27.79 -1.32 -6.37
C GLY A 80 27.51 -0.60 -5.03
N LEU A 81 26.28 -0.62 -4.54
CA LEU A 81 25.93 0.00 -3.27
C LEU A 81 26.47 -0.81 -2.10
N SER A 82 27.25 -0.18 -1.24
CA SER A 82 27.84 -0.82 -0.03
C SER A 82 27.03 -0.57 1.23
N GLU A 83 26.36 0.60 1.30
CA GLU A 83 25.58 1.02 2.45
C GLU A 83 24.14 1.32 2.03
N TYR A 84 23.21 0.50 2.51
CA TYR A 84 21.78 0.66 2.23
C TYR A 84 20.92 -0.17 3.19
N ARG A 85 19.64 0.15 3.29
CA ARG A 85 18.64 -0.65 4.00
C ARG A 85 17.41 -0.84 3.10
N CYS A 86 16.93 -2.08 3.03
CA CYS A 86 15.72 -2.44 2.28
C CYS A 86 14.55 -2.64 3.23
N PHE A 87 13.39 -2.11 2.85
CA PHE A 87 12.13 -2.29 3.57
C PHE A 87 11.05 -2.76 2.61
N VAL A 88 10.21 -3.66 3.09
CA VAL A 88 9.03 -4.17 2.39
C VAL A 88 7.98 -4.44 3.47
N ASP A 89 6.93 -3.64 3.53
CA ASP A 89 5.74 -3.76 4.37
C ASP A 89 5.98 -3.80 5.90
N THR A 90 6.96 -4.53 6.39
CA THR A 90 7.15 -4.86 7.81
C THR A 90 7.78 -3.75 8.68
N ALA A 91 8.06 -2.57 8.11
CA ALA A 91 8.68 -1.45 8.82
C ALA A 91 7.74 -0.23 8.89
N PRO A 92 7.96 0.72 9.82
CA PRO A 92 7.17 1.94 9.89
C PRO A 92 7.54 2.94 8.78
N VAL A 93 7.35 2.52 7.53
CA VAL A 93 7.58 3.30 6.32
C VAL A 93 6.23 3.62 5.67
N LEU A 94 6.04 4.83 5.18
CA LEU A 94 4.86 5.24 4.41
C LEU A 94 5.10 4.94 2.92
N GLU A 95 5.13 3.65 2.54
CA GLU A 95 5.53 3.17 1.22
C GLU A 95 4.78 3.85 0.08
N GLN A 96 3.45 3.92 0.14
CA GLN A 96 2.64 4.59 -0.88
C GLN A 96 2.95 6.09 -0.98
N TYR A 97 3.25 6.75 0.15
CA TYR A 97 3.63 8.16 0.16
C TYR A 97 4.98 8.37 -0.55
N TRP A 98 5.97 7.55 -0.23
CA TRP A 98 7.29 7.65 -0.87
C TRP A 98 7.21 7.30 -2.35
N ALA A 99 6.46 6.27 -2.72
CA ALA A 99 6.21 5.90 -4.11
C ALA A 99 5.54 7.03 -4.91
N GLN A 100 4.58 7.75 -4.32
CA GLN A 100 3.99 8.94 -4.94
C GLN A 100 5.00 10.08 -5.06
N ARG A 101 5.80 10.31 -4.03
CA ARG A 101 6.86 11.34 -4.02
C ARG A 101 7.93 11.06 -5.06
N ALA A 102 8.25 9.79 -5.29
CA ALA A 102 9.18 9.31 -6.31
C ALA A 102 8.54 9.20 -7.72
N GLY A 103 7.35 9.76 -7.95
CA GLY A 103 6.74 9.81 -9.27
C GLY A 103 6.23 8.48 -9.84
N LEU A 104 6.21 7.38 -9.06
CA LEU A 104 5.72 6.09 -9.54
C LEU A 104 4.23 6.11 -9.90
N GLY A 105 3.43 6.90 -9.20
CA GLY A 105 2.01 6.99 -9.41
C GLY A 105 1.35 8.00 -8.47
N TRP A 106 0.03 7.96 -8.38
CA TRP A 106 -0.74 8.80 -7.44
C TRP A 106 -1.55 7.94 -6.47
N ILE A 107 -1.84 8.45 -5.29
CA ILE A 107 -2.79 7.83 -4.36
C ILE A 107 -4.20 8.08 -4.89
N GLY A 108 -4.88 7.00 -5.29
CA GLY A 108 -6.25 7.04 -5.79
C GLY A 108 -7.29 7.27 -4.70
N ARG A 109 -8.55 7.50 -5.12
CA ARG A 109 -9.70 7.53 -4.19
C ARG A 109 -9.92 6.19 -3.49
N ASN A 110 -9.44 5.09 -4.06
CA ASN A 110 -9.42 3.77 -3.43
C ASN A 110 -8.34 3.61 -2.35
N GLN A 111 -7.62 4.67 -2.00
CA GLN A 111 -6.53 4.69 -1.03
C GLN A 111 -5.33 3.81 -1.42
N GLN A 112 -5.22 3.42 -2.70
CA GLN A 112 -4.09 2.66 -3.22
C GLN A 112 -3.23 3.53 -4.15
N LEU A 113 -1.94 3.19 -4.27
CA LEU A 113 -1.10 3.74 -5.32
C LEU A 113 -1.59 3.24 -6.68
N ILE A 114 -1.80 4.14 -7.61
CA ILE A 114 -2.16 3.83 -9.00
C ILE A 114 -1.01 4.24 -9.91
N ILE A 115 -0.40 3.27 -10.57
CA ILE A 115 0.66 3.49 -11.55
C ILE A 115 0.00 3.67 -12.93
N PRO A 116 0.33 4.74 -13.69
CA PRO A 116 -0.28 5.02 -14.99
C PRO A 116 -0.23 3.80 -15.92
N LYS A 117 -1.37 3.49 -16.56
CA LYS A 117 -1.55 2.37 -17.50
C LYS A 117 -1.33 0.96 -16.93
N ALA A 118 -0.88 0.83 -15.66
CA ALA A 118 -0.56 -0.43 -15.04
C ALA A 118 -1.47 -0.79 -13.83
N GLY A 119 -2.20 0.20 -13.30
CA GLY A 119 -3.17 -0.02 -12.21
C GLY A 119 -2.55 0.00 -10.82
N SER A 120 -3.11 -0.78 -9.88
CA SER A 120 -2.72 -0.75 -8.46
C SER A 120 -2.22 -2.10 -7.90
N MET A 121 -2.01 -3.11 -8.76
CA MET A 121 -1.54 -4.44 -8.33
C MET A 121 -0.01 -4.48 -8.25
N PHE A 122 0.56 -3.77 -7.28
CA PHE A 122 1.99 -3.69 -7.07
C PHE A 122 2.33 -3.88 -5.59
N PHE A 123 3.34 -4.71 -5.34
CA PHE A 123 4.09 -4.67 -4.10
C PHE A 123 5.04 -3.49 -4.12
N LEU A 124 5.16 -2.80 -3.00
CA LEU A 124 6.08 -1.68 -2.85
C LEU A 124 7.28 -2.08 -1.98
N GLY A 125 8.38 -1.40 -2.17
CA GLY A 125 9.56 -1.57 -1.33
C GLY A 125 10.48 -0.37 -1.48
N GLU A 126 11.23 -0.05 -0.44
CA GLU A 126 12.10 1.10 -0.39
C GLU A 126 13.54 0.71 -0.07
N ILE A 127 14.47 1.33 -0.78
CA ILE A 127 15.91 1.31 -0.47
C ILE A 127 16.28 2.67 0.09
N PHE A 128 16.70 2.68 1.35
CA PHE A 128 17.20 3.87 2.04
C PHE A 128 18.70 3.96 1.85
N LEU A 129 19.17 5.13 1.41
CA LEU A 129 20.56 5.38 1.03
C LEU A 129 21.15 6.54 1.83
N PRO A 130 22.42 6.45 2.27
CA PRO A 130 23.13 7.54 2.94
C PRO A 130 23.77 8.52 1.95
N MET A 131 23.33 8.53 0.69
CA MET A 131 23.81 9.41 -0.38
C MET A 131 22.66 10.17 -0.99
N GLU A 132 22.92 11.36 -1.47
CA GLU A 132 21.97 12.18 -2.21
C GLU A 132 21.90 11.71 -3.68
N LEU A 133 20.68 11.61 -4.19
CA LEU A 133 20.36 11.32 -5.58
C LEU A 133 19.55 12.50 -6.15
N ASP A 134 19.50 12.62 -7.48
CA ASP A 134 18.53 13.47 -8.13
C ASP A 134 17.11 12.97 -7.83
N TYR A 135 16.22 13.90 -7.46
CA TYR A 135 14.86 13.54 -7.03
C TYR A 135 13.86 13.62 -8.18
N ASP A 136 13.02 12.62 -8.27
CA ASP A 136 11.87 12.64 -9.16
C ASP A 136 10.78 13.60 -8.66
N GLU A 137 9.91 14.05 -9.57
CA GLU A 137 8.80 14.91 -9.23
C GLU A 137 7.57 14.11 -8.82
N PRO A 138 6.85 14.51 -7.76
CA PRO A 138 5.63 13.84 -7.32
C PRO A 138 4.55 13.88 -8.40
N MET A 139 3.85 12.74 -8.54
CA MET A 139 2.72 12.66 -9.47
C MET A 139 1.45 13.23 -8.85
N SER A 140 0.76 14.10 -9.59
CA SER A 140 -0.57 14.62 -9.22
C SER A 140 -1.66 13.55 -9.44
N SER A 141 -2.80 13.69 -8.74
CA SER A 141 -3.92 12.77 -8.90
C SER A 141 -4.56 12.88 -10.28
N HIS A 142 -4.77 11.75 -10.92
CA HIS A 142 -5.49 11.62 -12.20
C HIS A 142 -6.90 11.05 -12.04
N CYS A 143 -7.45 11.00 -10.82
CA CYS A 143 -8.82 10.53 -10.61
C CYS A 143 -9.88 11.44 -11.24
N GLY A 144 -9.63 12.74 -11.37
CA GLY A 144 -10.58 13.69 -11.95
C GLY A 144 -11.97 13.57 -11.31
N THR A 145 -13.00 13.38 -12.11
CA THR A 145 -14.40 13.16 -11.69
C THR A 145 -14.77 11.69 -11.47
N CYS A 146 -13.83 10.74 -11.64
CA CYS A 146 -14.11 9.31 -11.52
C CYS A 146 -14.37 8.90 -10.07
N HIS A 147 -15.48 8.21 -9.81
CA HIS A 147 -15.89 7.68 -8.50
C HIS A 147 -16.06 6.15 -8.49
N ARG A 148 -15.71 5.44 -9.55
CA ARG A 148 -15.97 3.99 -9.72
C ARG A 148 -15.57 3.14 -8.50
N CYS A 149 -14.41 3.39 -7.89
CA CYS A 149 -13.96 2.61 -6.74
C CYS A 149 -14.81 2.84 -5.48
N VAL A 150 -15.41 4.03 -5.34
CA VAL A 150 -16.32 4.37 -4.23
C VAL A 150 -17.66 3.69 -4.47
N ASP A 151 -18.18 3.79 -5.70
CA ASP A 151 -19.50 3.28 -6.08
C ASP A 151 -19.60 1.74 -5.98
N VAL A 152 -18.49 1.02 -6.28
CA VAL A 152 -18.45 -0.45 -6.27
C VAL A 152 -17.94 -1.02 -4.93
N CYS A 153 -17.61 -0.20 -3.94
CA CYS A 153 -17.12 -0.69 -2.66
C CYS A 153 -18.24 -1.46 -1.92
N PRO A 154 -18.13 -2.79 -1.76
CA PRO A 154 -19.25 -3.63 -1.34
C PRO A 154 -19.73 -3.36 0.09
N THR A 155 -18.87 -2.83 0.94
CA THR A 155 -19.17 -2.46 2.33
C THR A 155 -19.26 -0.95 2.54
N HIS A 156 -19.17 -0.17 1.46
CA HIS A 156 -19.08 1.30 1.53
C HIS A 156 -18.02 1.80 2.51
N ALA A 157 -16.91 1.06 2.61
CA ALA A 157 -15.75 1.47 3.40
C ALA A 157 -15.11 2.75 2.84
N LEU A 158 -15.20 2.97 1.52
CA LEU A 158 -14.82 4.22 0.87
C LEU A 158 -16.04 5.15 0.82
N TYR A 159 -15.90 6.35 1.36
CA TYR A 159 -16.99 7.32 1.40
C TYR A 159 -16.44 8.75 1.25
N THR A 160 -17.32 9.70 0.98
CA THR A 160 -16.95 11.11 0.86
C THR A 160 -17.29 11.84 2.17
N ALA A 161 -16.28 12.48 2.76
CA ALA A 161 -16.43 13.39 3.89
C ALA A 161 -15.69 14.69 3.55
N ASP A 162 -16.33 15.83 3.83
CA ASP A 162 -15.77 17.18 3.58
C ASP A 162 -15.24 17.37 2.14
N GLY A 163 -15.93 16.78 1.16
CA GLY A 163 -15.57 16.85 -0.25
C GLY A 163 -14.37 15.97 -0.66
N GLN A 164 -13.82 15.18 0.25
CA GLN A 164 -12.74 14.25 -0.02
C GLN A 164 -13.16 12.80 0.22
N VAL A 165 -12.66 11.89 -0.60
CA VAL A 165 -12.85 10.46 -0.37
C VAL A 165 -11.92 9.99 0.73
N THR A 166 -12.47 9.36 1.73
CA THR A 166 -11.80 8.76 2.88
C THR A 166 -12.21 7.29 3.03
N MET A 167 -11.62 6.59 3.97
CA MET A 167 -11.89 5.18 4.23
C MET A 167 -12.14 4.93 5.72
N ASP A 168 -13.18 4.17 6.01
CA ASP A 168 -13.39 3.52 7.29
C ASP A 168 -12.79 2.11 7.24
N ALA A 169 -11.66 1.92 7.92
CA ALA A 169 -10.95 0.64 7.91
C ALA A 169 -11.81 -0.48 8.52
N GLY A 170 -12.59 -0.19 9.57
CA GLY A 170 -13.44 -1.18 10.23
C GLY A 170 -14.49 -1.82 9.31
N ARG A 171 -14.89 -1.12 8.23
CA ARG A 171 -15.81 -1.61 7.20
C ARG A 171 -15.10 -2.30 6.03
N CYS A 172 -13.78 -2.15 5.89
CA CYS A 172 -13.03 -2.70 4.76
C CYS A 172 -12.97 -4.22 4.83
N LEU A 173 -13.30 -4.93 3.74
CA LEU A 173 -13.22 -6.39 3.69
C LEU A 173 -11.80 -6.90 3.94
N SER A 174 -10.79 -6.17 3.47
CA SER A 174 -9.39 -6.52 3.73
C SER A 174 -9.07 -6.47 5.23
N TYR A 175 -9.52 -5.42 5.94
CA TYR A 175 -9.40 -5.36 7.40
C TYR A 175 -10.16 -6.51 8.07
N GLN A 176 -11.40 -6.78 7.67
CA GLN A 176 -12.24 -7.81 8.28
C GLN A 176 -11.66 -9.21 8.15
N THR A 177 -10.89 -9.50 7.11
CA THR A 177 -10.35 -10.83 6.85
C THR A 177 -8.89 -11.00 7.28
N ILE A 178 -8.12 -9.91 7.40
CA ILE A 178 -6.68 -9.95 7.71
C ILE A 178 -6.39 -9.48 9.13
N GLU A 179 -6.94 -8.32 9.51
CA GLU A 179 -6.55 -7.62 10.75
C GLU A 179 -7.54 -7.84 11.90
N ASN A 180 -8.83 -7.99 11.57
CA ASN A 180 -9.87 -8.20 12.58
C ASN A 180 -9.62 -9.52 13.34
N ARG A 181 -9.55 -9.44 14.67
CA ARG A 181 -9.39 -10.59 15.57
C ARG A 181 -10.70 -11.05 16.20
N ASN A 182 -11.79 -10.37 15.89
CA ASN A 182 -13.14 -10.67 16.33
C ASN A 182 -13.93 -11.39 15.23
N GLU A 183 -15.20 -11.64 15.48
CA GLU A 183 -16.10 -12.16 14.44
C GLU A 183 -16.25 -11.14 13.31
N ILE A 184 -16.29 -11.62 12.07
CA ILE A 184 -16.57 -10.81 10.90
C ILE A 184 -18.01 -10.28 10.99
N SER A 185 -18.23 -9.00 10.79
CA SER A 185 -19.56 -8.41 10.86
C SER A 185 -20.53 -9.04 9.87
N PRO A 186 -21.83 -9.16 10.18
CA PRO A 186 -22.83 -9.72 9.26
C PRO A 186 -22.87 -8.99 7.90
N GLU A 187 -22.67 -7.67 7.90
CA GLU A 187 -22.62 -6.86 6.69
C GLU A 187 -21.41 -7.23 5.84
N ALA A 188 -20.23 -7.40 6.47
CA ALA A 188 -19.03 -7.81 5.77
C ALA A 188 -19.16 -9.25 5.24
N GLN A 189 -19.73 -10.18 6.02
CA GLN A 189 -20.00 -11.57 5.58
C GLN A 189 -20.90 -11.58 4.33
N ALA A 190 -21.98 -10.80 4.33
CA ALA A 190 -22.89 -10.68 3.18
C ALA A 190 -22.19 -10.08 1.96
N ALA A 191 -21.32 -9.09 2.17
CA ALA A 191 -20.60 -8.40 1.10
C ALA A 191 -19.42 -9.20 0.53
N MET A 192 -18.84 -10.12 1.30
CA MET A 192 -17.72 -10.97 0.85
C MET A 192 -18.13 -11.91 -0.28
N ALA A 193 -19.35 -12.47 -0.25
CA ALA A 193 -19.80 -13.50 -1.17
C ALA A 193 -18.75 -14.64 -1.29
N SER A 194 -18.07 -14.73 -2.45
CA SER A 194 -16.98 -15.69 -2.69
C SER A 194 -15.57 -15.09 -2.56
N CYS A 195 -15.45 -13.80 -2.15
CA CYS A 195 -14.16 -13.11 -2.11
C CYS A 195 -13.51 -13.19 -0.73
N PHE A 196 -12.23 -13.57 -0.68
CA PHE A 196 -11.40 -13.65 0.51
C PHE A 196 -10.12 -12.81 0.30
N TYR A 197 -9.84 -11.92 1.26
CA TYR A 197 -8.68 -11.05 1.22
C TYR A 197 -7.63 -11.50 2.21
#